data_3b6bc384eebd337c0548acc7880a841e
#
_entry.id   3b6bc384eebd337c0548acc7880a841e
#
_cell.length_a   1.000
_cell.length_b   1.000
_cell.length_c   1.000
_cell.angle_alpha   90.00
_cell.angle_beta   90.00
_cell.angle_gamma   90.00
#
_symmetry.space_group_name_H-M   'P 1'
#
loop_
_entity.id
_entity.type
_entity.pdbx_description
1 polymer ?
#
loop_
_entity_poly.entity_id
_entity_poly.type
_entity_poly.pdbx_seq_one_letter_code
_entity_poly.pdbx_strand_id
1 'polypeptide(L)' 'MIRYIKEDSQYFYVVTERGQTSSMSKNHARLVNSNSRTWTIERWGYAYTYDEKCNLIESHKY' A
#
# COMPACT_ATOMS: atom_id res chain seq x y z
N MET A 1 5.79 -3.05 11.94
CA MET A 1 6.64 -3.27 10.76
C MET A 1 5.86 -4.05 9.71
N ILE A 2 5.89 -3.58 8.47
CA ILE A 2 5.22 -4.26 7.36
C ILE A 2 6.01 -5.51 6.97
N ARG A 3 5.35 -6.66 6.95
CA ARG A 3 5.98 -7.90 6.48
C ARG A 3 5.77 -8.06 4.99
N TYR A 4 4.56 -7.80 4.52
CA TYR A 4 4.23 -7.80 3.09
C TYR A 4 2.89 -7.14 2.87
N ILE A 5 2.59 -6.85 1.62
CA ILE A 5 1.27 -6.34 1.22
C ILE A 5 0.57 -7.48 0.49
N LYS A 6 -0.55 -7.91 1.06
CA LYS A 6 -1.42 -8.90 0.43
C LYS A 6 -2.43 -8.16 -0.44
N GLU A 7 -2.80 -8.75 -1.57
CA GLU A 7 -3.82 -8.13 -2.40
C GLU A 7 -4.78 -9.18 -2.96
N ASP A 8 -6.02 -8.73 -3.13
CA ASP A 8 -7.01 -9.50 -3.88
C ASP A 8 -7.48 -8.64 -5.06
N SER A 9 -8.61 -8.97 -5.65
CA SER A 9 -9.09 -8.25 -6.83
C SER A 9 -9.54 -6.82 -6.53
N GLN A 10 -9.79 -6.47 -5.27
CA GLN A 10 -10.38 -5.19 -4.89
C GLN A 10 -9.63 -4.43 -3.80
N TYR A 11 -8.82 -5.10 -3.00
CA TYR A 11 -8.18 -4.49 -1.83
C TYR A 11 -6.72 -4.83 -1.71
N PHE A 12 -5.97 -3.91 -1.11
CA PHE A 12 -4.65 -4.15 -0.56
C PHE A 12 -4.79 -4.34 0.94
N TYR A 13 -3.98 -5.24 1.52
CA TYR A 13 -3.98 -5.50 2.95
C TYR A 13 -2.55 -5.37 3.47
N VAL A 14 -2.37 -4.57 4.51
CA VAL A 14 -1.07 -4.45 5.16
C VAL A 14 -0.94 -5.57 6.19
N VAL A 15 0.05 -6.42 6.01
CA VAL A 15 0.30 -7.54 6.93
C VAL A 15 1.58 -7.24 7.70
N THR A 16 1.46 -7.22 9.02
CA THR A 16 2.58 -6.97 9.93
C THR A 16 2.78 -8.21 10.80
N GLU A 17 3.68 -8.12 11.78
CA GLU A 17 3.88 -9.19 12.74
C GLU A 17 2.65 -9.45 13.59
N ARG A 18 1.70 -8.52 13.60
CA ARG A 18 0.43 -8.67 14.29
C ARG A 18 -0.67 -9.26 13.41
N GLY A 19 -0.34 -9.59 12.17
CA GLY A 19 -1.31 -10.04 11.18
C GLY A 19 -1.77 -8.91 10.30
N GLN A 20 -2.98 -9.03 9.75
CA GLN A 20 -3.53 -8.00 8.88
C GLN A 20 -4.02 -6.83 9.74
N THR A 21 -3.36 -5.69 9.65
CA THR A 21 -3.64 -4.54 10.49
C THR A 21 -4.40 -3.42 9.79
N SER A 22 -4.33 -3.36 8.46
CA SER A 22 -4.98 -2.29 7.70
C SER A 22 -5.34 -2.78 6.32
N SER A 23 -6.30 -2.12 5.69
CA SER A 23 -6.69 -2.44 4.31
C SER A 23 -7.07 -1.16 3.58
N MET A 24 -6.98 -1.21 2.26
CA MET A 24 -7.32 -0.07 1.43
C MET A 24 -7.83 -0.57 0.08
N SER A 25 -8.86 0.08 -0.44
CA SER A 25 -9.39 -0.25 -1.76
C SER A 25 -8.37 0.01 -2.85
N LYS A 26 -8.25 -0.91 -3.79
CA LYS A 26 -7.34 -0.74 -4.93
C LYS A 26 -7.73 0.43 -5.82
N ASN A 27 -9.02 0.55 -6.13
CA ASN A 27 -9.53 1.63 -6.97
C ASN A 27 -8.65 1.84 -8.22
N HIS A 28 -8.39 0.74 -8.95
CA HIS A 28 -7.56 0.69 -10.17
C HIS A 28 -6.07 0.91 -9.95
N ALA A 29 -5.61 0.89 -8.70
CA ALA A 29 -4.20 1.01 -8.39
C ALA A 29 -3.49 -0.33 -8.51
N ARG A 30 -2.17 -0.28 -8.66
CA ARG A 30 -1.34 -1.47 -8.61
C ARG A 30 -0.18 -1.24 -7.64
N LEU A 31 0.28 -2.32 -7.03
CA LEU A 31 1.41 -2.25 -6.11
C LEU A 31 2.70 -2.12 -6.91
N VAL A 32 3.50 -1.11 -6.56
CA VAL A 32 4.77 -0.83 -7.22
C VAL A 32 5.94 -1.28 -6.37
N ASN A 33 5.86 -1.01 -5.06
CA ASN A 33 6.99 -1.27 -4.17
C ASN A 33 6.48 -1.36 -2.73
N SER A 34 7.21 -2.08 -1.89
CA SER A 34 6.94 -2.12 -0.47
C SER A 34 8.22 -2.43 0.30
N ASN A 35 8.31 -1.91 1.51
CA ASN A 35 9.41 -2.24 2.43
C ASN A 35 8.83 -2.35 3.84
N SER A 36 9.69 -2.40 4.84
CA SER A 36 9.23 -2.64 6.22
C SER A 36 8.49 -1.47 6.84
N ARG A 37 8.54 -0.29 6.23
CA ARG A 37 7.93 0.91 6.79
C ARG A 37 6.85 1.51 5.91
N THR A 38 6.96 1.35 4.59
CA THR A 38 6.08 2.02 3.64
C THR A 38 5.76 1.09 2.48
N TRP A 39 4.74 1.45 1.73
CA TRP A 39 4.38 0.76 0.51
C TRP A 39 3.83 1.78 -0.48
N THR A 40 4.08 1.53 -1.76
CA THR A 40 3.78 2.48 -2.83
C THR A 40 2.91 1.83 -3.88
N ILE A 41 1.88 2.54 -4.29
CA ILE A 41 1.00 2.12 -5.38
C ILE A 41 1.04 3.17 -6.48
N GLU A 42 0.64 2.75 -7.67
CA GLU A 42 0.50 3.65 -8.81
C GLU A 42 -0.95 3.62 -9.28
N ARG A 43 -1.51 4.79 -9.52
CA ARG A 43 -2.87 4.94 -10.01
C ARG A 43 -2.95 6.17 -10.90
N TRP A 44 -3.36 5.95 -12.14
CA TRP A 44 -3.55 7.03 -13.11
C TRP A 44 -2.32 7.93 -13.28
N GLY A 45 -1.14 7.32 -13.31
CA GLY A 45 0.10 8.03 -13.55
C GLY A 45 0.70 8.71 -12.33
N TYR A 46 0.16 8.49 -11.15
CA TYR A 46 0.71 9.03 -9.90
C TYR A 46 1.09 7.90 -8.96
N ALA A 47 2.19 8.10 -8.25
CA ALA A 47 2.63 7.19 -7.22
C ALA A 47 2.23 7.74 -5.84
N TYR A 48 1.66 6.88 -5.01
CA TYR A 48 1.23 7.23 -3.66
C TYR A 48 1.91 6.30 -2.68
N THR A 49 2.57 6.88 -1.68
CA THR A 49 3.29 6.11 -0.67
C THR A 49 2.55 6.22 0.66
N TYR A 50 2.30 5.08 1.27
CA TYR A 50 1.55 4.97 2.52
C TYR A 50 2.40 4.31 3.59
N ASP A 51 2.08 4.61 4.84
CA ASP A 51 2.68 3.93 5.98
C ASP A 51 1.91 2.65 6.31
N GLU A 52 2.27 1.98 7.40
CA GLU A 52 1.65 0.71 7.75
C GLU A 52 0.21 0.86 8.24
N LYS A 53 -0.24 2.08 8.48
CA LYS A 53 -1.63 2.37 8.89
C LYS A 53 -2.45 2.94 7.72
N CYS A 54 -1.90 2.88 6.52
CA CYS A 54 -2.54 3.41 5.30
C CYS A 54 -2.70 4.93 5.32
N ASN A 55 -1.82 5.64 6.04
CA ASN A 55 -1.78 7.09 5.97
C ASN A 55 -0.88 7.51 4.80
N LEU A 56 -1.37 8.43 3.98
CA LEU A 56 -0.60 8.92 2.85
C LEU A 56 0.57 9.75 3.36
N ILE A 57 1.77 9.36 2.94
CA ILE A 57 3.00 10.07 3.32
C ILE A 57 3.46 10.98 2.20
N GLU A 58 3.39 10.49 0.97
CA GLU A 58 3.95 11.19 -0.17
C GLU A 58 3.19 10.82 -1.43
N SER A 59 3.09 11.76 -2.36
CA SER A 59 2.56 11.46 -3.69
C SER A 59 3.36 12.26 -4.71
N HIS A 60 3.56 11.69 -5.88
CA HIS A 60 4.26 12.38 -6.96
C HIS A 60 3.86 11.75 -8.29
N LYS A 61 4.15 12.45 -9.36
CA LYS A 61 3.88 11.94 -10.70
C LYS A 61 4.82 10.76 -10.98
N TYR A 62 4.25 9.70 -11.46
CA TYR A 62 4.98 8.44 -11.66
C TYR A 62 5.90 8.48 -12.89
#